data_1d252a601638fabf337749099d23dc21
#
_entry.id   1d252a601638fabf337749099d23dc21
#
_cell.length_a   1.000
_cell.length_b   1.000
_cell.length_c   1.000
_cell.angle_alpha   90.00
_cell.angle_beta   90.00
_cell.angle_gamma   90.00
#
_symmetry.space_group_name_H-M   'P 1'
#
loop_
_entity.id
_entity.type
_entity.pdbx_description
1 polymer ?
#
loop_
_entity_poly.entity_id
_entity_poly.type
_entity_poly.pdbx_seq_one_letter_code
_entity_poly.pdbx_strand_id
1 'polypeptide(L)'
;MTRPVPVLLSGFTRPQRGAAIVTALLVVALATVIVSSLFYRESVAIRSIENRATLAQTRWIERAVIDWAKVILRNSHRDYDWSGSIWATPVAETQLDETVTGGAKVGDSSRQAMLAGRIRDAQARFNVNALVTQDAGSANTQNGQSGNNGQSGNNGNPGNNATNAENADVSVAHVVAFKRLMGILSLPENLVDRILTRVRKVAAQKRQGRSGGEDWVMPLQRFDDLRDLPGFSDEVMKKLEPHVTVLPSD
;
A
#
# COMPACT_ATOMS: atom_id res chain seq x y z
N MET A 1 82.06 -64.90 34.67
CA MET A 1 81.68 -63.53 34.38
C MET A 1 81.18 -63.51 32.94
N THR A 2 79.86 -63.65 32.77
CA THR A 2 79.16 -63.62 31.46
C THR A 2 78.32 -62.33 31.38
N ARG A 3 78.68 -61.50 30.42
CA ARG A 3 77.93 -60.25 30.13
C ARG A 3 76.71 -60.59 29.29
N PRO A 4 75.51 -60.05 29.59
CA PRO A 4 74.32 -60.18 28.73
C PRO A 4 74.42 -59.21 27.54
N VAL A 5 74.14 -59.72 26.35
CA VAL A 5 74.00 -58.93 25.09
C VAL A 5 72.63 -58.28 25.03
N PRO A 6 72.51 -57.00 24.77
CA PRO A 6 71.21 -56.39 24.59
C PRO A 6 70.57 -56.75 23.23
N VAL A 7 69.39 -57.35 23.26
CA VAL A 7 68.56 -57.61 22.09
C VAL A 7 67.96 -56.32 21.66
N LEU A 8 68.44 -55.76 20.54
CA LEU A 8 67.82 -54.63 19.85
C LEU A 8 66.53 -55.11 19.14
N LEU A 9 65.43 -54.87 19.73
CA LEU A 9 64.13 -54.98 19.06
C LEU A 9 64.04 -53.92 17.97
N SER A 10 64.38 -54.25 16.73
CA SER A 10 64.10 -53.42 15.56
C SER A 10 62.61 -53.46 15.28
N GLY A 11 61.92 -52.38 15.69
CA GLY A 11 60.54 -52.16 15.34
C GLY A 11 60.44 -52.01 13.83
N PHE A 12 59.88 -52.99 13.15
CA PHE A 12 59.49 -52.93 11.75
C PHE A 12 58.34 -51.97 11.62
N THR A 13 58.65 -50.72 11.33
CA THR A 13 57.59 -49.72 10.86
C THR A 13 57.20 -50.13 9.44
N ARG A 14 56.10 -50.84 9.31
CA ARG A 14 55.43 -51.06 8.01
C ARG A 14 55.16 -49.74 7.35
N PRO A 15 55.61 -49.51 6.11
CA PRO A 15 55.28 -48.25 5.41
C PRO A 15 53.76 -48.16 5.12
N GLN A 16 53.06 -47.30 5.83
CA GLN A 16 51.63 -47.08 5.67
C GLN A 16 51.35 -46.15 4.43
N ARG A 17 51.82 -46.53 3.26
CA ARG A 17 51.66 -45.76 2.02
C ARG A 17 50.23 -45.59 1.61
N GLY A 18 49.31 -46.49 1.93
CA GLY A 18 47.92 -46.40 1.65
C GLY A 18 47.17 -45.37 2.51
N ALA A 19 47.53 -45.25 3.81
CA ALA A 19 46.91 -44.31 4.72
C ALA A 19 47.17 -42.83 4.33
N ALA A 20 48.39 -42.53 3.85
CA ALA A 20 48.75 -41.19 3.41
C ALA A 20 47.92 -40.69 2.21
N ILE A 21 47.59 -41.59 1.26
CA ILE A 21 46.78 -41.25 0.11
C ILE A 21 45.31 -40.96 0.53
N VAL A 22 44.76 -41.77 1.42
CA VAL A 22 43.39 -41.59 1.93
C VAL A 22 43.29 -40.31 2.73
N THR A 23 44.25 -39.98 3.59
CA THR A 23 44.27 -38.72 4.34
C THR A 23 44.39 -37.49 3.41
N ALA A 24 45.25 -37.57 2.39
CA ALA A 24 45.36 -36.51 1.39
C ALA A 24 44.06 -36.27 0.64
N LEU A 25 43.39 -37.33 0.17
CA LEU A 25 42.09 -37.23 -0.49
C LEU A 25 41.02 -36.66 0.44
N LEU A 26 41.01 -37.05 1.71
CA LEU A 26 40.08 -36.53 2.69
C LEU A 26 40.29 -35.03 2.93
N VAL A 27 41.52 -34.56 3.03
CA VAL A 27 41.85 -33.13 3.19
C VAL A 27 41.40 -32.34 1.95
N VAL A 28 41.66 -32.84 0.75
CA VAL A 28 41.23 -32.22 -0.50
C VAL A 28 39.69 -32.15 -0.58
N ALA A 29 39.00 -33.24 -0.24
CA ALA A 29 37.56 -33.29 -0.21
C ALA A 29 36.97 -32.25 0.79
N LEU A 30 37.56 -32.18 1.98
CA LEU A 30 37.15 -31.19 2.99
C LEU A 30 37.39 -29.75 2.49
N ALA A 31 38.55 -29.49 1.91
CA ALA A 31 38.88 -28.17 1.36
C ALA A 31 37.90 -27.75 0.24
N THR A 32 37.56 -28.68 -0.67
CA THR A 32 36.60 -28.39 -1.75
C THR A 32 35.20 -28.08 -1.21
N VAL A 33 34.73 -28.76 -0.17
CA VAL A 33 33.44 -28.48 0.48
C VAL A 33 33.45 -27.07 1.11
N ILE A 34 34.54 -26.73 1.82
CA ILE A 34 34.66 -25.39 2.43
C ILE A 34 34.64 -24.29 1.37
N VAL A 35 35.47 -24.45 0.32
CA VAL A 35 35.53 -23.46 -0.77
C VAL A 35 34.18 -23.32 -1.49
N SER A 36 33.51 -24.43 -1.80
CA SER A 36 32.19 -24.42 -2.40
C SER A 36 31.14 -23.71 -1.52
N SER A 37 31.21 -23.92 -0.21
CA SER A 37 30.34 -23.24 0.75
C SER A 37 30.57 -21.72 0.77
N LEU A 38 31.81 -21.27 0.68
CA LEU A 38 32.15 -19.84 0.60
C LEU A 38 31.63 -19.22 -0.69
N PHE A 39 31.85 -19.85 -1.84
CA PHE A 39 31.33 -19.37 -3.12
C PHE A 39 29.79 -19.26 -3.13
N TYR A 40 29.10 -20.21 -2.51
CA TYR A 40 27.65 -20.15 -2.39
C TYR A 40 27.20 -18.95 -1.56
N ARG A 41 27.82 -18.71 -0.42
CA ARG A 41 27.52 -17.55 0.44
C ARG A 41 27.78 -16.22 -0.28
N GLU A 42 28.89 -16.14 -1.00
CA GLU A 42 29.27 -14.95 -1.75
C GLU A 42 28.27 -14.68 -2.89
N SER A 43 27.85 -15.69 -3.63
CA SER A 43 26.86 -15.55 -4.70
C SER A 43 25.50 -15.06 -4.18
N VAL A 44 25.06 -15.53 -3.01
CA VAL A 44 23.83 -15.07 -2.35
C VAL A 44 23.99 -13.62 -1.88
N ALA A 45 25.15 -13.25 -1.32
CA ALA A 45 25.41 -11.89 -0.89
C ALA A 45 25.39 -10.89 -2.07
N ILE A 46 26.02 -11.24 -3.18
CA ILE A 46 26.01 -10.41 -4.41
C ILE A 46 24.58 -10.20 -4.89
N ARG A 47 23.78 -11.26 -5.03
CA ARG A 47 22.37 -11.14 -5.45
C ARG A 47 21.53 -10.28 -4.49
N SER A 48 21.83 -10.36 -3.19
CA SER A 48 21.16 -9.52 -2.19
C SER A 48 21.50 -8.04 -2.38
N ILE A 49 22.76 -7.72 -2.66
CA ILE A 49 23.22 -6.36 -2.92
C ILE A 49 22.60 -5.82 -4.21
N GLU A 50 22.62 -6.59 -5.30
CA GLU A 50 22.00 -6.25 -6.57
C GLU A 50 20.49 -5.97 -6.41
N ASN A 51 19.78 -6.82 -5.69
CA ASN A 51 18.35 -6.64 -5.43
C ASN A 51 18.07 -5.37 -4.61
N ARG A 52 18.88 -5.08 -3.59
CA ARG A 52 18.77 -3.84 -2.81
C ARG A 52 19.06 -2.61 -3.66
N ALA A 53 20.08 -2.67 -4.51
CA ALA A 53 20.42 -1.59 -5.42
C ALA A 53 19.27 -1.31 -6.41
N THR A 54 18.69 -2.36 -7.01
CA THR A 54 17.54 -2.27 -7.91
C THR A 54 16.31 -1.68 -7.21
N LEU A 55 16.00 -2.12 -5.98
CA LEU A 55 14.89 -1.57 -5.20
C LEU A 55 15.12 -0.09 -4.84
N ALA A 56 16.35 0.30 -4.49
CA ALA A 56 16.67 1.70 -4.23
C ALA A 56 16.49 2.55 -5.49
N GLN A 57 16.97 2.06 -6.63
CA GLN A 57 16.83 2.72 -7.93
C GLN A 57 15.35 2.90 -8.30
N THR A 58 14.53 1.85 -8.15
CA THR A 58 13.08 1.91 -8.42
C THR A 58 12.41 3.00 -7.58
N ARG A 59 12.74 3.12 -6.30
CA ARG A 59 12.19 4.17 -5.43
C ARG A 59 12.56 5.59 -5.89
N TRP A 60 13.76 5.78 -6.40
CA TRP A 60 14.18 7.07 -6.97
C TRP A 60 13.41 7.40 -8.25
N ILE A 61 13.21 6.43 -9.12
CA ILE A 61 12.40 6.58 -10.35
C ILE A 61 10.95 6.92 -9.99
N GLU A 62 10.33 6.20 -9.07
CA GLU A 62 8.98 6.49 -8.59
C GLU A 62 8.84 7.93 -8.08
N ARG A 63 9.82 8.40 -7.30
CA ARG A 63 9.83 9.76 -6.81
C ARG A 63 9.97 10.79 -7.92
N ALA A 64 10.88 10.54 -8.87
CA ALA A 64 11.07 11.41 -10.02
C ALA A 64 9.79 11.51 -10.88
N VAL A 65 9.07 10.39 -11.07
CA VAL A 65 7.79 10.37 -11.80
C VAL A 65 6.72 11.19 -11.09
N ILE A 66 6.64 11.10 -9.75
CA ILE A 66 5.70 11.91 -8.96
C ILE A 66 6.03 13.41 -9.10
N ASP A 67 7.30 13.77 -9.02
CA ASP A 67 7.71 15.16 -9.14
C ASP A 67 7.48 15.71 -10.56
N TRP A 68 7.70 14.88 -11.59
CA TRP A 68 7.34 15.21 -12.96
C TRP A 68 5.83 15.39 -13.14
N ALA A 69 5.01 14.50 -12.56
CA ALA A 69 3.55 14.63 -12.56
C ALA A 69 3.10 15.96 -11.91
N LYS A 70 3.73 16.37 -10.80
CA LYS A 70 3.45 17.66 -10.16
C LYS A 70 3.76 18.84 -11.08
N VAL A 71 4.83 18.77 -11.87
CA VAL A 71 5.18 19.82 -12.84
C VAL A 71 4.12 19.92 -13.93
N ILE A 72 3.66 18.79 -14.46
CA ILE A 72 2.58 18.76 -15.46
C ILE A 72 1.31 19.39 -14.90
N LEU A 73 0.91 18.99 -13.67
CA LEU A 73 -0.28 19.51 -13.02
C LEU A 73 -0.18 21.01 -12.70
N ARG A 74 1.02 21.51 -12.34
CA ARG A 74 1.25 22.96 -12.11
C ARG A 74 1.15 23.79 -13.38
N ASN A 75 1.48 23.22 -14.52
CA ASN A 75 1.39 23.85 -15.83
C ASN A 75 0.02 23.68 -16.49
N SER A 76 -0.91 22.95 -15.86
CA SER A 76 -2.30 22.84 -16.27
C SER A 76 -3.05 24.15 -16.04
N HIS A 77 -4.13 24.36 -16.80
CA HIS A 77 -5.01 25.52 -16.63
C HIS A 77 -5.57 25.56 -15.20
N ARG A 78 -5.63 26.74 -14.59
CA ARG A 78 -6.14 26.91 -13.22
C ARG A 78 -7.65 26.91 -13.12
N ASP A 79 -8.32 27.32 -14.19
CA ASP A 79 -9.75 27.63 -14.16
C ASP A 79 -10.64 26.45 -14.59
N TYR A 80 -10.08 25.50 -15.32
CA TYR A 80 -10.82 24.30 -15.75
C TYR A 80 -9.90 23.12 -16.03
N ASP A 81 -10.35 21.95 -15.62
CA ASP A 81 -9.74 20.67 -15.95
C ASP A 81 -10.68 19.87 -16.86
N TRP A 82 -10.11 19.26 -17.88
CA TRP A 82 -10.85 18.43 -18.83
C TRP A 82 -10.04 17.22 -19.28
N SER A 83 -10.73 16.19 -19.74
CA SER A 83 -10.13 14.90 -20.11
C SER A 83 -9.18 14.95 -21.33
N GLY A 84 -9.13 16.05 -22.06
CA GLY A 84 -8.18 16.29 -23.16
C GLY A 84 -6.93 17.07 -22.74
N SER A 85 -6.78 17.39 -21.46
CA SER A 85 -5.59 18.05 -20.93
C SER A 85 -4.36 17.15 -21.02
N ILE A 86 -3.16 17.75 -21.06
CA ILE A 86 -1.89 17.03 -21.15
C ILE A 86 -1.74 15.99 -20.04
N TRP A 87 -2.20 16.32 -18.83
CA TRP A 87 -2.12 15.41 -17.67
C TRP A 87 -3.00 14.15 -17.81
N ALA A 88 -4.10 14.23 -18.59
CA ALA A 88 -5.01 13.11 -18.79
C ALA A 88 -4.50 12.10 -19.83
N THR A 89 -3.53 12.52 -20.64
CA THR A 89 -2.92 11.65 -21.68
C THR A 89 -2.02 10.61 -21.01
N PRO A 90 -2.28 9.31 -21.22
CA PRO A 90 -1.40 8.27 -20.69
C PRO A 90 0.00 8.38 -21.27
N VAL A 91 1.01 8.27 -20.42
CA VAL A 91 2.40 8.11 -20.88
C VAL A 91 2.55 6.68 -21.40
N ALA A 92 2.81 6.56 -22.69
CA ALA A 92 3.10 5.28 -23.31
C ALA A 92 4.36 4.65 -22.67
N GLU A 93 4.49 3.36 -22.83
CA GLU A 93 5.64 2.62 -22.35
C GLU A 93 6.91 3.19 -22.97
N THR A 94 7.67 3.94 -22.16
CA THR A 94 8.88 4.66 -22.59
C THR A 94 10.08 4.03 -21.92
N GLN A 95 11.09 3.74 -22.71
CA GLN A 95 12.35 3.23 -22.24
C GLN A 95 13.15 4.35 -21.58
N LEU A 96 13.61 4.12 -20.35
CA LEU A 96 14.46 5.03 -19.62
C LEU A 96 15.92 4.81 -20.03
N ASP A 97 16.31 5.46 -21.12
CA ASP A 97 17.68 5.51 -21.57
C ASP A 97 18.43 6.76 -21.06
N GLU A 98 19.72 6.88 -21.37
CA GLU A 98 20.55 8.01 -20.98
C GLU A 98 20.04 9.35 -21.54
N THR A 99 19.32 9.34 -22.66
CA THR A 99 18.77 10.54 -23.29
C THR A 99 17.57 11.09 -22.51
N VAL A 100 16.71 10.20 -22.06
CA VAL A 100 15.52 10.57 -21.25
C VAL A 100 15.91 10.97 -19.83
N THR A 101 16.94 10.35 -19.26
CA THR A 101 17.39 10.60 -17.90
C THR A 101 18.43 11.71 -17.75
N GLY A 102 18.76 12.39 -18.86
CA GLY A 102 19.76 13.47 -18.84
C GLY A 102 21.19 12.98 -18.55
N GLY A 103 21.54 11.78 -19.02
CA GLY A 103 22.86 11.17 -18.85
C GLY A 103 23.01 10.26 -17.63
N ALA A 104 21.95 10.08 -16.84
CA ALA A 104 21.97 9.13 -15.71
C ALA A 104 21.74 7.70 -16.22
N LYS A 105 22.67 6.79 -15.90
CA LYS A 105 22.50 5.37 -16.22
C LYS A 105 21.44 4.75 -15.31
N VAL A 106 20.34 4.28 -15.92
CA VAL A 106 19.24 3.61 -15.23
C VAL A 106 19.20 2.15 -15.69
N GLY A 107 19.57 1.26 -14.80
CA GLY A 107 19.63 -0.16 -15.10
C GLY A 107 21.01 -0.63 -15.59
N ASP A 108 21.15 -1.93 -15.72
CA ASP A 108 22.29 -2.58 -16.34
C ASP A 108 22.03 -2.71 -17.85
N SER A 109 23.07 -2.74 -18.66
CA SER A 109 23.01 -2.88 -20.13
C SER A 109 22.16 -4.06 -20.62
N SER A 110 21.87 -5.03 -19.74
CA SER A 110 21.01 -6.19 -20.00
C SER A 110 19.57 -6.05 -19.53
N ARG A 111 19.25 -4.99 -18.71
CA ARG A 111 17.92 -4.76 -18.13
C ARG A 111 17.55 -3.29 -18.30
N GLN A 112 16.79 -3.03 -19.35
CA GLN A 112 16.28 -1.69 -19.61
C GLN A 112 15.07 -1.43 -18.71
N ALA A 113 15.07 -0.29 -18.01
CA ALA A 113 13.92 0.14 -17.25
C ALA A 113 12.89 0.79 -18.19
N MET A 114 11.65 0.36 -18.09
CA MET A 114 10.52 0.94 -18.83
C MET A 114 9.62 1.69 -17.85
N LEU A 115 9.11 2.83 -18.29
CA LEU A 115 8.18 3.66 -17.55
C LEU A 115 6.88 3.78 -18.36
N ALA A 116 5.77 3.46 -17.72
CA ALA A 116 4.43 3.75 -18.19
C ALA A 116 3.60 4.31 -17.04
N GLY A 117 2.69 5.21 -17.33
CA GLY A 117 1.87 5.79 -16.26
C GLY A 117 0.72 6.62 -16.77
N ARG A 118 -0.22 6.91 -15.89
CA ARG A 118 -1.32 7.84 -16.14
C ARG A 118 -1.69 8.57 -14.87
N ILE A 119 -2.09 9.81 -15.02
CA ILE A 119 -2.68 10.60 -13.95
C ILE A 119 -4.19 10.46 -14.07
N ARG A 120 -4.89 10.32 -12.96
CA ARG A 120 -6.34 10.27 -12.91
C ARG A 120 -6.82 11.21 -11.83
N ASP A 121 -7.89 11.94 -12.11
CA ASP A 121 -8.57 12.71 -11.10
C ASP A 121 -9.30 11.78 -10.13
N ALA A 122 -8.92 11.85 -8.86
CA ALA A 122 -9.54 11.06 -7.80
C ALA A 122 -10.88 11.66 -7.37
N GLN A 123 -11.08 12.98 -7.55
CA GLN A 123 -12.33 13.67 -7.20
C GLN A 123 -13.45 13.42 -8.23
N ALA A 124 -13.10 12.98 -9.44
CA ALA A 124 -14.08 12.53 -10.43
C ALA A 124 -14.76 11.21 -10.05
N ARG A 125 -14.36 10.59 -8.93
CA ARG A 125 -14.95 9.37 -8.39
C ARG A 125 -15.70 9.67 -7.09
N PHE A 126 -16.68 8.85 -6.78
CA PHE A 126 -17.41 8.97 -5.53
C PHE A 126 -16.51 8.65 -4.33
N ASN A 127 -16.32 9.61 -3.44
CA ASN A 127 -15.55 9.40 -2.22
C ASN A 127 -16.42 8.74 -1.14
N VAL A 128 -16.06 7.54 -0.72
CA VAL A 128 -16.81 6.77 0.29
C VAL A 128 -16.80 7.47 1.66
N ASN A 129 -15.70 8.15 2.01
CA ASN A 129 -15.62 8.86 3.29
C ASN A 129 -16.52 10.10 3.33
N ALA A 130 -16.98 10.62 2.18
CA ALA A 130 -17.95 11.71 2.11
C ALA A 130 -19.37 11.31 2.51
N LEU A 131 -19.65 10.03 2.76
CA LEU A 131 -20.93 9.56 3.28
C LEU A 131 -21.23 10.10 4.68
N VAL A 132 -20.18 10.44 5.44
CA VAL A 132 -20.29 11.02 6.78
C VAL A 132 -19.62 12.38 6.78
N THR A 133 -20.35 13.42 7.14
CA THR A 133 -19.82 14.77 7.30
C THR A 133 -19.15 14.88 8.66
N GLN A 134 -17.91 15.35 8.71
CA GLN A 134 -17.19 15.57 9.98
C GLN A 134 -17.64 16.83 10.71
N ASP A 135 -18.30 17.75 9.99
CA ASP A 135 -18.69 19.08 10.47
C ASP A 135 -20.14 19.18 10.95
N ALA A 136 -20.70 18.14 11.60
CA ALA A 136 -22.03 18.26 12.19
C ALA A 136 -22.09 19.23 13.41
N GLY A 137 -21.02 20.02 13.63
CA GLY A 137 -20.97 21.07 14.64
C GLY A 137 -21.24 22.48 14.13
N SER A 138 -21.34 22.73 12.81
CA SER A 138 -21.47 24.07 12.24
C SER A 138 -22.39 24.16 10.99
N ALA A 139 -23.36 23.29 10.84
CA ALA A 139 -24.43 23.55 9.89
C ALA A 139 -25.42 24.55 10.53
N ASN A 140 -24.97 25.78 10.74
CA ASN A 140 -25.86 26.91 10.92
C ASN A 140 -26.58 27.08 9.59
N THR A 141 -27.82 26.64 9.56
CA THR A 141 -28.78 26.85 8.48
C THR A 141 -29.01 28.35 8.32
N GLN A 142 -28.15 29.01 7.55
CA GLN A 142 -28.52 30.34 7.00
C GLN A 142 -29.46 30.09 5.83
N ASN A 143 -30.66 29.67 6.16
CA ASN A 143 -31.78 29.94 5.27
C ASN A 143 -32.36 31.28 5.71
N GLY A 144 -32.04 32.33 4.95
CA GLY A 144 -32.59 33.66 5.15
C GLY A 144 -34.13 33.63 5.03
N GLN A 145 -34.75 33.79 6.15
CA GLN A 145 -36.12 34.30 6.20
C GLN A 145 -36.20 35.25 7.39
N SER A 146 -36.14 36.51 7.05
CA SER A 146 -36.57 37.64 7.92
C SER A 146 -38.04 37.47 8.30
N GLY A 147 -38.36 37.60 9.57
CA GLY A 147 -39.77 37.78 9.98
C GLY A 147 -40.08 37.25 11.38
N ASN A 148 -39.82 38.08 12.34
CA ASN A 148 -40.70 38.47 13.46
C ASN A 148 -41.36 37.43 14.41
N ASN A 149 -41.06 37.66 15.67
CA ASN A 149 -41.92 37.59 16.86
C ASN A 149 -42.25 36.24 17.54
N GLY A 150 -41.67 36.12 18.71
CA GLY A 150 -42.32 35.86 19.99
C GLY A 150 -43.09 34.56 20.20
N GLN A 151 -42.60 33.80 21.09
CA GLN A 151 -43.33 33.16 22.21
C GLN A 151 -42.72 31.82 22.60
N SER A 152 -42.26 31.85 23.82
CA SER A 152 -41.86 30.69 24.64
C SER A 152 -42.95 29.60 24.62
N GLY A 153 -42.55 28.37 24.34
CA GLY A 153 -43.38 27.17 24.43
C GLY A 153 -42.51 25.96 24.55
N ASN A 154 -42.09 25.68 25.79
CA ASN A 154 -41.43 24.44 26.19
C ASN A 154 -42.42 23.28 25.99
N ASN A 155 -42.22 22.43 25.01
CA ASN A 155 -42.84 21.12 24.99
C ASN A 155 -41.81 20.09 24.54
N GLY A 156 -41.06 19.61 25.53
CA GLY A 156 -40.13 18.51 25.41
C GLY A 156 -40.87 17.21 25.10
N ASN A 157 -40.74 16.76 23.89
CA ASN A 157 -41.04 15.38 23.53
C ASN A 157 -39.70 14.58 23.51
N PRO A 158 -39.40 13.73 24.49
CA PRO A 158 -38.11 13.03 24.59
C PRO A 158 -37.94 11.92 23.54
N GLY A 159 -38.91 11.66 22.70
CA GLY A 159 -38.92 10.52 21.80
C GLY A 159 -38.23 10.70 20.43
N ASN A 160 -38.04 11.93 19.96
CA ASN A 160 -37.54 12.19 18.61
C ASN A 160 -36.09 12.66 18.53
N ASN A 161 -35.42 12.85 19.67
CA ASN A 161 -34.01 13.30 19.67
C ASN A 161 -33.00 12.18 19.44
N ALA A 162 -33.35 10.94 19.71
CA ALA A 162 -32.42 9.81 19.52
C ALA A 162 -32.19 9.48 18.03
N THR A 163 -33.27 9.56 17.22
CA THR A 163 -33.18 9.30 15.78
C THR A 163 -32.52 10.44 14.99
N ASN A 164 -32.60 11.67 15.49
CA ASN A 164 -31.95 12.84 14.87
C ASN A 164 -30.43 12.89 15.20
N ALA A 165 -30.01 12.43 16.38
CA ALA A 165 -28.60 12.38 16.73
C ALA A 165 -27.85 11.31 15.96
N GLU A 166 -28.50 10.21 15.62
CA GLU A 166 -27.89 9.09 14.86
C GLU A 166 -27.73 9.43 13.35
N ASN A 167 -28.55 10.34 12.83
CA ASN A 167 -28.52 10.78 11.45
C ASN A 167 -27.74 12.09 11.22
N ALA A 168 -27.36 12.81 12.27
CA ALA A 168 -26.68 14.11 12.17
C ALA A 168 -25.32 14.05 11.47
N ASP A 169 -24.74 12.85 11.34
CA ASP A 169 -23.42 12.62 10.78
C ASP A 169 -23.44 12.13 9.34
N VAL A 170 -24.62 11.87 8.79
CA VAL A 170 -24.78 11.26 7.47
C VAL A 170 -25.22 12.30 6.46
N SER A 171 -24.44 12.46 5.41
CA SER A 171 -24.85 13.24 4.27
C SER A 171 -25.91 12.48 3.46
N VAL A 172 -27.17 12.80 3.69
CA VAL A 172 -28.31 12.17 3.01
C VAL A 172 -28.13 12.24 1.48
N ALA A 173 -27.67 13.38 0.97
CA ALA A 173 -27.43 13.57 -0.46
C ALA A 173 -26.40 12.58 -1.02
N HIS A 174 -25.29 12.40 -0.31
CA HIS A 174 -24.25 11.44 -0.72
C HIS A 174 -24.72 9.99 -0.63
N VAL A 175 -25.51 9.65 0.39
CA VAL A 175 -26.08 8.29 0.53
C VAL A 175 -27.03 7.98 -0.62
N VAL A 176 -27.92 8.92 -0.96
CA VAL A 176 -28.85 8.77 -2.09
C VAL A 176 -28.08 8.63 -3.42
N ALA A 177 -27.07 9.48 -3.63
CA ALA A 177 -26.22 9.42 -4.81
C ALA A 177 -25.49 8.08 -4.92
N PHE A 178 -24.97 7.59 -3.80
CA PHE A 178 -24.25 6.32 -3.77
C PHE A 178 -25.16 5.10 -3.98
N LYS A 179 -26.37 5.10 -3.38
CA LYS A 179 -27.38 4.07 -3.65
C LYS A 179 -27.77 4.05 -5.13
N ARG A 180 -27.91 5.22 -5.74
CA ARG A 180 -28.19 5.34 -7.18
C ARG A 180 -27.05 4.77 -8.04
N LEU A 181 -25.81 5.04 -7.66
CA LEU A 181 -24.63 4.46 -8.30
C LEU A 181 -24.65 2.93 -8.21
N MET A 182 -24.94 2.37 -7.02
CA MET A 182 -25.06 0.93 -6.84
C MET A 182 -26.16 0.31 -7.72
N GLY A 183 -27.31 0.98 -7.86
CA GLY A 183 -28.37 0.57 -8.77
C GLY A 183 -27.94 0.55 -10.23
N ILE A 184 -27.22 1.60 -10.70
CA ILE A 184 -26.67 1.65 -12.07
C ILE A 184 -25.69 0.51 -12.34
N LEU A 185 -24.87 0.15 -11.35
CA LEU A 185 -23.89 -0.93 -11.46
C LEU A 185 -24.50 -2.32 -11.24
N SER A 186 -25.81 -2.40 -10.99
CA SER A 186 -26.53 -3.63 -10.64
C SER A 186 -25.88 -4.34 -9.44
N LEU A 187 -25.53 -3.57 -8.41
CA LEU A 187 -24.98 -4.05 -7.15
C LEU A 187 -26.02 -3.94 -6.02
N PRO A 188 -25.97 -4.83 -5.02
CA PRO A 188 -26.92 -4.80 -3.91
C PRO A 188 -26.79 -3.51 -3.08
N GLU A 189 -27.90 -2.85 -2.79
CA GLU A 189 -27.92 -1.60 -2.01
C GLU A 189 -27.48 -1.79 -0.56
N ASN A 190 -27.63 -3.00 0.00
CA ASN A 190 -27.22 -3.31 1.36
C ASN A 190 -25.70 -3.15 1.59
N LEU A 191 -24.91 -3.11 0.52
CA LEU A 191 -23.47 -2.84 0.62
C LEU A 191 -23.23 -1.38 1.06
N VAL A 192 -24.11 -0.46 0.70
CA VAL A 192 -24.04 0.95 1.15
C VAL A 192 -24.17 1.04 2.66
N ASP A 193 -25.12 0.32 3.24
CA ASP A 193 -25.39 0.35 4.67
C ASP A 193 -24.19 -0.23 5.47
N ARG A 194 -23.49 -1.20 4.91
CA ARG A 194 -22.27 -1.78 5.51
C ARG A 194 -21.13 -0.77 5.52
N ILE A 195 -20.90 -0.09 4.40
CA ILE A 195 -19.91 1.00 4.35
C ILE A 195 -20.28 2.10 5.33
N LEU A 196 -21.54 2.52 5.32
CA LEU A 196 -22.04 3.57 6.19
C LEU A 196 -21.84 3.24 7.67
N THR A 197 -22.13 2.01 8.07
CA THR A 197 -21.89 1.54 9.43
C THR A 197 -20.40 1.63 9.81
N ARG A 198 -19.50 1.24 8.91
CA ARG A 198 -18.06 1.33 9.12
C ARG A 198 -17.60 2.77 9.29
N VAL A 199 -17.98 3.65 8.35
CA VAL A 199 -17.56 5.06 8.33
C VAL A 199 -18.14 5.82 9.53
N ARG A 200 -19.39 5.57 9.93
CA ARG A 200 -20.01 6.12 11.15
C ARG A 200 -19.24 5.71 12.40
N LYS A 201 -18.90 4.44 12.54
CA LYS A 201 -18.15 3.94 13.70
C LYS A 201 -16.79 4.63 13.82
N VAL A 202 -16.10 4.83 12.70
CA VAL A 202 -14.83 5.57 12.64
C VAL A 202 -15.02 7.04 13.02
N ALA A 203 -16.04 7.72 12.48
CA ALA A 203 -16.33 9.11 12.81
C ALA A 203 -16.65 9.29 14.31
N ALA A 204 -17.43 8.40 14.88
CA ALA A 204 -17.76 8.41 16.31
C ALA A 204 -16.49 8.20 17.19
N GLN A 205 -15.60 7.30 16.80
CA GLN A 205 -14.32 7.07 17.49
C GLN A 205 -13.41 8.31 17.44
N LYS A 206 -13.29 8.94 16.27
CA LYS A 206 -12.49 10.16 16.09
C LYS A 206 -12.99 11.30 16.99
N ARG A 207 -14.32 11.49 17.14
CA ARG A 207 -14.90 12.49 18.04
C ARG A 207 -14.64 12.20 19.51
N GLN A 208 -14.62 10.94 19.90
CA GLN A 208 -14.35 10.53 21.26
C GLN A 208 -12.85 10.59 21.61
N GLY A 209 -11.98 10.98 20.68
CA GLY A 209 -10.54 11.00 20.87
C GLY A 209 -9.94 9.62 21.15
N ARG A 210 -10.65 8.55 20.81
CA ARG A 210 -10.19 7.17 21.04
C ARG A 210 -9.33 6.72 19.89
N SER A 211 -8.08 6.41 20.18
CA SER A 211 -7.14 5.80 19.24
C SER A 211 -6.66 4.46 19.81
N GLY A 212 -7.55 3.47 19.84
CA GLY A 212 -7.23 2.11 20.30
C GLY A 212 -8.28 1.54 21.24
N GLY A 213 -8.26 0.23 21.42
CA GLY A 213 -9.17 -0.56 22.25
C GLY A 213 -9.71 -1.77 21.48
N GLU A 214 -10.31 -2.74 22.17
CA GLU A 214 -10.85 -3.98 21.56
C GLU A 214 -11.88 -3.73 20.45
N ASP A 215 -12.62 -2.63 20.52
CA ASP A 215 -13.63 -2.24 19.54
C ASP A 215 -13.15 -1.23 18.51
N TRP A 216 -11.85 -0.96 18.44
CA TRP A 216 -11.32 0.05 17.53
C TRP A 216 -11.42 -0.42 16.06
N VAL A 217 -12.03 0.42 15.24
CA VAL A 217 -12.22 0.17 13.82
C VAL A 217 -11.32 1.08 13.01
N MET A 218 -10.51 0.48 12.16
CA MET A 218 -9.60 1.22 11.29
C MET A 218 -10.37 2.05 10.25
N PRO A 219 -10.02 3.34 10.05
CA PRO A 219 -10.60 4.14 8.98
C PRO A 219 -10.27 3.54 7.60
N LEU A 220 -11.17 3.73 6.66
CA LEU A 220 -10.90 3.38 5.27
C LEU A 220 -9.87 4.36 4.72
N GLN A 221 -8.71 3.86 4.31
CA GLN A 221 -7.61 4.64 3.75
C GLN A 221 -7.37 4.34 2.27
N ARG A 222 -7.71 3.13 1.86
CA ARG A 222 -7.52 2.63 0.49
C ARG A 222 -8.80 1.99 -0.02
N PHE A 223 -8.95 1.97 -1.33
CA PHE A 223 -10.05 1.28 -1.97
C PHE A 223 -10.10 -0.22 -1.59
N ASP A 224 -8.94 -0.85 -1.46
CA ASP A 224 -8.84 -2.26 -1.08
C ASP A 224 -9.37 -2.58 0.32
N ASP A 225 -9.43 -1.59 1.23
CA ASP A 225 -9.99 -1.78 2.58
C ASP A 225 -11.50 -2.11 2.57
N LEU A 226 -12.17 -1.88 1.44
CA LEU A 226 -13.56 -2.30 1.25
C LEU A 226 -13.72 -3.82 1.19
N ARG A 227 -12.66 -4.56 0.87
CA ARG A 227 -12.66 -6.04 0.87
C ARG A 227 -12.89 -6.64 2.25
N ASP A 228 -12.51 -5.90 3.30
CA ASP A 228 -12.72 -6.33 4.68
C ASP A 228 -14.21 -6.33 5.08
N LEU A 229 -15.05 -5.70 4.26
CA LEU A 229 -16.49 -5.65 4.51
C LEU A 229 -17.19 -6.89 3.90
N PRO A 230 -18.09 -7.53 4.62
CA PRO A 230 -18.80 -8.68 4.09
C PRO A 230 -19.61 -8.30 2.85
N GLY A 231 -19.53 -9.14 1.81
CA GLY A 231 -20.23 -8.94 0.53
C GLY A 231 -19.46 -8.18 -0.54
N PHE A 232 -18.24 -7.71 -0.25
CA PHE A 232 -17.36 -7.11 -1.25
C PHE A 232 -16.48 -8.19 -1.89
N SER A 233 -17.08 -8.96 -2.80
CA SER A 233 -16.33 -9.92 -3.63
C SER A 233 -15.46 -9.22 -4.67
N ASP A 234 -14.49 -9.94 -5.25
CA ASP A 234 -13.63 -9.41 -6.31
C ASP A 234 -14.43 -8.87 -7.51
N GLU A 235 -15.57 -9.45 -7.82
CA GLU A 235 -16.47 -8.96 -8.88
C GLU A 235 -17.08 -7.61 -8.54
N VAL A 236 -17.52 -7.43 -7.29
CA VAL A 236 -18.06 -6.15 -6.79
C VAL A 236 -16.97 -5.09 -6.80
N MET A 237 -15.79 -5.44 -6.30
CA MET A 237 -14.63 -4.53 -6.28
C MET A 237 -14.25 -4.07 -7.69
N LYS A 238 -14.20 -4.98 -8.66
CA LYS A 238 -13.86 -4.67 -10.06
C LYS A 238 -14.87 -3.72 -10.70
N LYS A 239 -16.16 -3.85 -10.37
CA LYS A 239 -17.22 -2.94 -10.85
C LYS A 239 -17.14 -1.56 -10.20
N LEU A 240 -16.76 -1.50 -8.92
CA LEU A 240 -16.69 -0.24 -8.16
C LEU A 240 -15.40 0.54 -8.44
N GLU A 241 -14.29 -0.10 -8.73
CA GLU A 241 -12.97 0.52 -8.91
C GLU A 241 -12.96 1.73 -9.85
N PRO A 242 -13.65 1.75 -11.01
CA PRO A 242 -13.68 2.91 -11.89
C PRO A 242 -14.44 4.12 -11.32
N HIS A 243 -15.39 3.90 -10.41
CA HIS A 243 -16.38 4.88 -9.98
C HIS A 243 -16.22 5.37 -8.55
N VAL A 244 -15.46 4.63 -7.74
CA VAL A 244 -15.36 4.86 -6.29
C VAL A 244 -13.90 5.08 -5.89
N THR A 245 -13.71 5.97 -4.94
CA THR A 245 -12.41 6.25 -4.32
C THR A 245 -12.55 6.35 -2.81
N VAL A 246 -11.45 6.22 -2.12
CA VAL A 246 -11.33 6.46 -0.69
C VAL A 246 -10.29 7.55 -0.49
N LEU A 247 -10.75 8.76 -0.23
CA LEU A 247 -9.90 9.90 0.09
C LEU A 247 -10.07 10.23 1.57
N PRO A 248 -9.02 10.71 2.24
CA PRO A 248 -9.16 11.19 3.60
C PRO A 248 -10.23 12.29 3.62
N SER A 249 -11.08 12.26 4.62
CA SER A 249 -11.98 13.36 4.93
C SER A 249 -11.24 14.27 5.91
N ASP A 250 -11.02 15.49 5.49
CA ASP A 250 -10.44 16.55 6.32
C ASP A 250 -11.36 16.92 7.48
#